data_d74e9f068092252e99bd6aa1b84fdc9a
#
_entry.id   d74e9f068092252e99bd6aa1b84fdc9a
#
_cell.length_a   1.000
_cell.length_b   1.000
_cell.length_c   1.000
_cell.angle_alpha   90.00
_cell.angle_beta   90.00
_cell.angle_gamma   90.00
#
_symmetry.space_group_name_H-M   'P 1'
#
loop_
_entity.id
_entity.type
_entity.pdbx_description
1 polymer ?
#
loop_
_entity_poly.entity_id
_entity_poly.type
_entity_poly.pdbx_seq_one_letter_code
_entity_poly.pdbx_strand_id
1 'polypeptide(L)'
;IHIESDSSTATIKDSKFIGNKANKDGGAIYNKGTLNIETSIFDANAASNGNTGYHGDDIYNSGILTLHYSALLGKGTNKLIYNEGREPSANAQYNWWGTNSNPSTLVGAGLDYDDEPCDDVDVSNWVVMSVDPTSIEKVIVGNEKTLTVNFNHYNANGVIKELAKSIPSINVNFEAVNGTLSSDVAATDNGVASVTYTVKGNDQITVKSGSQTLTVPVTTK
;
A
#
# COMPACT_ATOMS: atom_id res chain seq x y z
N ILE A 1 1.65 -0.03 19.16
CA ILE A 1 2.70 -0.92 19.75
C ILE A 1 3.92 -0.10 20.04
N HIS A 2 4.63 -0.43 21.15
CA HIS A 2 5.86 0.24 21.54
C HIS A 2 6.91 -0.82 21.89
N ILE A 3 8.03 -0.80 21.16
CA ILE A 3 9.20 -1.69 21.37
C ILE A 3 10.33 -0.78 21.84
N GLU A 4 10.65 -0.82 23.15
CA GLU A 4 11.52 0.17 23.81
C GLU A 4 13.00 -0.25 23.85
N SER A 5 13.33 -1.53 23.71
CA SER A 5 14.70 -2.01 23.90
C SER A 5 15.31 -2.53 22.60
N ASP A 6 16.54 -2.13 22.33
CA ASP A 6 17.35 -2.58 21.19
C ASP A 6 17.54 -4.11 21.17
N SER A 7 17.48 -4.76 22.34
CA SER A 7 17.56 -6.21 22.47
C SER A 7 16.23 -6.94 22.27
N SER A 8 15.12 -6.21 22.14
CA SER A 8 13.79 -6.80 21.94
C SER A 8 13.58 -7.17 20.48
N THR A 9 12.95 -8.32 20.25
CA THR A 9 12.53 -8.78 18.92
C THR A 9 11.03 -9.01 18.89
N ALA A 10 10.34 -8.45 17.89
CA ALA A 10 8.94 -8.67 17.65
C ALA A 10 8.70 -9.18 16.23
N THR A 11 7.75 -10.10 16.07
CA THR A 11 7.27 -10.57 14.77
C THR A 11 5.77 -10.39 14.72
N ILE A 12 5.30 -9.72 13.68
CA ILE A 12 3.88 -9.41 13.44
C ILE A 12 3.48 -9.96 12.08
N LYS A 13 2.42 -10.74 12.05
CA LYS A 13 1.87 -11.32 10.81
C LYS A 13 0.35 -11.17 10.79
N ASP A 14 -0.20 -11.08 9.59
CA ASP A 14 -1.64 -11.13 9.32
C ASP A 14 -2.46 -10.19 10.23
N SER A 15 -1.91 -9.01 10.51
CA SER A 15 -2.44 -8.06 11.49
C SER A 15 -2.96 -6.79 10.82
N LYS A 16 -3.87 -6.08 11.52
CA LYS A 16 -4.44 -4.82 11.04
C LYS A 16 -4.20 -3.71 12.06
N PHE A 17 -3.61 -2.62 11.59
CA PHE A 17 -3.39 -1.39 12.33
C PHE A 17 -4.22 -0.31 11.66
N ILE A 18 -5.39 0.01 12.22
CA ILE A 18 -6.35 0.91 11.60
C ILE A 18 -6.74 2.02 12.58
N GLY A 19 -6.56 3.27 12.16
CA GLY A 19 -7.01 4.45 12.90
C GLY A 19 -6.29 4.67 14.23
N ASN A 20 -5.10 4.07 14.44
CA ASN A 20 -4.33 4.29 15.65
C ASN A 20 -3.77 5.72 15.66
N LYS A 21 -3.68 6.31 16.85
CA LYS A 21 -3.17 7.67 17.03
C LYS A 21 -2.15 7.71 18.15
N ALA A 22 -1.01 8.33 17.87
CA ALA A 22 0.01 8.66 18.85
C ALA A 22 0.17 10.17 18.97
N ASN A 23 0.39 10.67 20.18
CA ASN A 23 0.70 12.09 20.42
C ASN A 23 2.17 12.43 20.13
N LYS A 24 2.95 11.46 19.75
CA LYS A 24 4.35 11.57 19.33
C LYS A 24 4.54 10.71 18.07
N ASP A 25 5.64 10.00 17.99
CA ASP A 25 6.08 9.25 16.85
C ASP A 25 5.44 7.86 16.77
N GLY A 26 5.28 7.32 15.56
CA GLY A 26 4.75 6.00 15.31
C GLY A 26 3.27 5.85 15.63
N GLY A 27 2.38 6.37 14.78
CA GLY A 27 0.94 6.32 15.01
C GLY A 27 0.42 4.92 15.33
N ALA A 28 0.93 3.89 14.66
CA ALA A 28 0.65 2.49 14.96
C ALA A 28 1.78 1.82 15.76
N ILE A 29 3.04 2.02 15.35
CA ILE A 29 4.19 1.32 15.95
C ILE A 29 5.35 2.29 16.15
N TYR A 30 5.92 2.25 17.35
CA TYR A 30 7.21 2.84 17.70
C TYR A 30 8.21 1.70 17.94
N ASN A 31 9.31 1.66 17.20
CA ASN A 31 10.29 0.58 17.26
C ASN A 31 11.71 1.06 17.54
N LYS A 32 12.31 0.58 18.65
CA LYS A 32 13.75 0.66 18.93
C LYS A 32 14.47 -0.67 18.80
N GLY A 33 13.74 -1.79 18.74
CA GLY A 33 14.30 -3.14 18.66
C GLY A 33 14.35 -3.69 17.25
N THR A 34 14.31 -5.00 17.13
CA THR A 34 14.17 -5.71 15.86
C THR A 34 12.71 -6.04 15.60
N LEU A 35 12.14 -5.48 14.53
CA LEU A 35 10.73 -5.65 14.16
C LEU A 35 10.61 -6.28 12.77
N ASN A 36 9.95 -7.44 12.71
CA ASN A 36 9.62 -8.12 11.48
C ASN A 36 8.10 -8.12 11.27
N ILE A 37 7.63 -7.59 10.15
CA ILE A 37 6.21 -7.52 9.81
C ILE A 37 5.98 -8.13 8.44
N GLU A 38 4.96 -8.99 8.34
CA GLU A 38 4.50 -9.57 7.08
C GLU A 38 2.98 -9.54 6.98
N THR A 39 2.46 -9.46 5.76
CA THR A 39 1.02 -9.64 5.44
C THR A 39 0.07 -8.84 6.34
N SER A 40 0.47 -7.62 6.68
CA SER A 40 -0.29 -6.76 7.59
C SER A 40 -0.82 -5.51 6.88
N ILE A 41 -1.88 -4.91 7.41
CA ILE A 41 -2.52 -3.71 6.87
C ILE A 41 -2.29 -2.55 7.82
N PHE A 42 -1.87 -1.42 7.25
CA PHE A 42 -1.79 -0.12 7.91
C PHE A 42 -2.72 0.84 7.19
N ASP A 43 -3.68 1.41 7.91
CA ASP A 43 -4.66 2.34 7.32
C ASP A 43 -5.08 3.41 8.33
N ALA A 44 -5.10 4.66 7.88
CA ALA A 44 -5.56 5.80 8.65
C ALA A 44 -4.91 5.97 10.03
N ASN A 45 -3.68 5.48 10.22
CA ASN A 45 -2.92 5.75 11.44
C ASN A 45 -2.35 7.18 11.39
N ALA A 46 -2.06 7.77 12.53
CA ALA A 46 -1.56 9.13 12.61
C ALA A 46 -0.64 9.36 13.81
N ALA A 47 0.47 10.01 13.57
CA ALA A 47 1.36 10.55 14.59
C ALA A 47 1.21 12.08 14.66
N SER A 48 1.13 12.64 15.86
CA SER A 48 0.84 14.07 16.07
C SER A 48 1.62 14.62 17.25
N ASN A 49 2.80 15.18 17.03
CA ASN A 49 3.55 15.79 18.13
C ASN A 49 3.61 17.33 18.10
N GLY A 50 2.84 17.97 17.24
CA GLY A 50 2.78 19.44 17.18
C GLY A 50 3.97 20.11 16.49
N ASN A 51 5.01 19.39 16.12
CA ASN A 51 6.14 19.83 15.32
C ASN A 51 6.15 19.19 13.94
N THR A 52 6.58 19.92 12.95
CA THR A 52 6.53 19.50 11.55
C THR A 52 7.63 18.49 11.22
N GLY A 53 7.26 17.27 10.80
CA GLY A 53 8.06 16.54 9.83
C GLY A 53 8.67 15.19 10.18
N TYR A 54 8.58 14.68 11.42
CA TYR A 54 9.46 13.56 11.83
C TYR A 54 8.71 12.42 12.53
N HIS A 55 7.62 11.84 11.96
CA HIS A 55 6.79 11.08 12.89
C HIS A 55 6.33 9.70 12.47
N GLY A 56 6.43 9.28 11.23
CA GLY A 56 5.91 8.00 10.78
C GLY A 56 4.45 7.77 11.20
N ASP A 57 3.50 8.13 10.34
CA ASP A 57 2.08 7.96 10.66
C ASP A 57 1.75 6.49 10.97
N ASP A 58 2.37 5.54 10.28
CA ASP A 58 2.26 4.12 10.59
C ASP A 58 3.38 3.67 11.53
N ILE A 59 4.64 3.85 11.13
CA ILE A 59 5.79 3.32 11.86
C ILE A 59 6.88 4.39 12.04
N TYR A 60 7.30 4.60 13.28
CA TYR A 60 8.57 5.24 13.60
C TYR A 60 9.59 4.14 13.95
N ASN A 61 10.74 4.18 13.31
CA ASN A 61 11.78 3.19 13.49
C ASN A 61 13.11 3.83 13.86
N SER A 62 13.68 3.45 15.00
CA SER A 62 15.06 3.74 15.39
C SER A 62 15.86 2.46 15.65
N GLY A 63 15.29 1.30 15.33
CA GLY A 63 15.93 -0.01 15.38
C GLY A 63 16.00 -0.66 14.01
N ILE A 64 15.85 -1.97 13.97
CA ILE A 64 15.83 -2.78 12.74
C ILE A 64 14.38 -3.01 12.32
N LEU A 65 14.02 -2.67 11.08
CA LEU A 65 12.70 -2.92 10.51
C LEU A 65 12.79 -3.78 9.25
N THR A 66 12.02 -4.86 9.22
CA THR A 66 11.70 -5.59 7.99
C THR A 66 10.17 -5.61 7.84
N LEU A 67 9.66 -5.02 6.77
CA LEU A 67 8.22 -4.94 6.47
C LEU A 67 8.00 -5.39 5.03
N HIS A 68 7.42 -6.56 4.83
CA HIS A 68 7.20 -7.13 3.51
C HIS A 68 5.76 -7.61 3.31
N TYR A 69 5.32 -7.68 2.04
CA TYR A 69 4.05 -8.25 1.60
C TYR A 69 2.84 -7.66 2.35
N SER A 70 2.91 -6.41 2.72
CA SER A 70 1.91 -5.69 3.50
C SER A 70 1.25 -4.59 2.67
N ALA A 71 0.17 -4.00 3.19
CA ALA A 71 -0.51 -2.88 2.55
C ALA A 71 -0.48 -1.65 3.47
N LEU A 72 0.08 -0.55 2.98
CA LEU A 72 0.10 0.75 3.63
C LEU A 72 -0.83 1.67 2.86
N LEU A 73 -2.01 1.92 3.40
CA LEU A 73 -3.11 2.63 2.73
C LEU A 73 -3.31 4.05 3.29
N GLY A 74 -2.46 4.44 4.22
CA GLY A 74 -2.56 5.72 4.93
C GLY A 74 -2.53 6.91 3.98
N LYS A 75 -3.32 7.93 4.31
CA LYS A 75 -3.35 9.25 3.67
C LYS A 75 -2.87 10.32 4.65
N GLY A 76 -1.93 9.95 5.52
CA GLY A 76 -1.39 10.85 6.53
C GLY A 76 -0.77 12.11 5.94
N THR A 77 -0.64 13.13 6.75
CA THR A 77 0.07 14.37 6.41
C THR A 77 1.58 14.24 6.57
N ASN A 78 2.01 13.19 7.27
CA ASN A 78 3.41 12.85 7.53
C ASN A 78 3.86 11.68 6.65
N LYS A 79 5.11 11.28 6.82
CA LYS A 79 5.63 10.04 6.24
C LYS A 79 4.93 8.83 6.87
N LEU A 80 4.63 7.80 6.09
CA LEU A 80 4.05 6.55 6.62
C LEU A 80 5.08 5.81 7.48
N ILE A 81 6.32 5.71 6.99
CA ILE A 81 7.46 5.19 7.76
C ILE A 81 8.49 6.30 7.90
N TYR A 82 8.99 6.52 9.11
CA TYR A 82 10.08 7.41 9.38
C TYR A 82 11.20 6.64 10.10
N ASN A 83 12.42 6.71 9.56
CA ASN A 83 13.57 5.98 10.08
C ASN A 83 14.59 6.94 10.71
N GLU A 84 14.92 6.71 11.97
CA GLU A 84 16.05 7.35 12.69
C GLU A 84 17.09 6.31 13.12
N GLY A 85 17.02 5.09 12.58
CA GLY A 85 18.00 4.03 12.82
C GLY A 85 19.25 4.20 11.96
N ARG A 86 20.43 4.07 12.59
CA ARG A 86 21.67 3.76 11.88
C ARG A 86 21.76 2.25 11.74
N GLU A 87 22.32 1.77 10.64
CA GLU A 87 22.63 0.38 10.38
C GLU A 87 22.03 -0.70 11.33
N PRO A 88 21.32 -1.66 10.82
CA PRO A 88 20.81 -1.77 9.49
C PRO A 88 19.45 -1.09 9.35
N SER A 89 19.30 -0.41 8.23
CA SER A 89 18.17 0.37 7.78
C SER A 89 16.80 -0.33 7.83
N ALA A 90 15.75 0.42 7.52
CA ALA A 90 14.42 -0.12 7.34
C ALA A 90 14.27 -0.72 5.93
N ASN A 91 13.99 -2.03 5.84
CA ASN A 91 13.65 -2.70 4.61
C ASN A 91 12.12 -2.84 4.49
N ALA A 92 11.53 -2.08 3.57
CA ALA A 92 10.10 -2.04 3.34
C ALA A 92 9.73 -2.38 1.88
N GLN A 93 10.43 -3.34 1.28
CA GLN A 93 10.20 -3.82 -0.07
C GLN A 93 8.94 -4.71 -0.17
N TYR A 94 8.44 -4.89 -1.38
CA TYR A 94 7.33 -5.80 -1.72
C TYR A 94 6.00 -5.47 -1.04
N ASN A 95 5.78 -4.20 -0.68
CA ASN A 95 4.54 -3.73 -0.09
C ASN A 95 3.69 -2.99 -1.12
N TRP A 96 2.37 -3.00 -0.93
CA TRP A 96 1.44 -2.11 -1.60
C TRP A 96 1.32 -0.79 -0.83
N TRP A 97 1.62 0.31 -1.50
CA TRP A 97 1.64 1.66 -0.89
C TRP A 97 0.41 2.51 -1.26
N GLY A 98 -0.66 1.86 -1.72
CA GLY A 98 -1.84 2.58 -2.21
C GLY A 98 -1.61 3.32 -3.54
N THR A 99 -0.47 3.12 -4.20
CA THR A 99 -0.10 3.77 -5.46
C THR A 99 0.83 2.91 -6.30
N ASN A 100 0.77 3.05 -7.62
CA ASN A 100 1.74 2.46 -8.56
C ASN A 100 3.02 3.30 -8.70
N SER A 101 3.01 4.53 -8.21
CA SER A 101 4.19 5.41 -8.22
C SER A 101 5.24 4.94 -7.22
N ASN A 102 6.49 5.34 -7.44
CA ASN A 102 7.57 5.06 -6.50
C ASN A 102 7.23 5.62 -5.10
N PRO A 103 7.21 4.80 -4.05
CA PRO A 103 6.78 5.21 -2.72
C PRO A 103 7.84 6.00 -1.92
N SER A 104 8.98 6.35 -2.48
CA SER A 104 10.04 7.11 -1.79
C SER A 104 9.58 8.42 -1.16
N THR A 105 8.52 9.04 -1.70
CA THR A 105 7.93 10.24 -1.12
C THR A 105 7.07 9.97 0.13
N LEU A 106 6.68 8.72 0.36
CA LEU A 106 5.84 8.28 1.48
C LEU A 106 6.66 7.86 2.70
N VAL A 107 7.98 7.76 2.55
CA VAL A 107 8.91 7.40 3.61
C VAL A 107 9.90 8.53 3.86
N GLY A 108 10.58 8.51 4.99
CA GLY A 108 11.61 9.50 5.33
C GLY A 108 12.64 8.93 6.29
N ALA A 109 13.79 9.58 6.31
CA ALA A 109 14.85 9.34 7.28
C ALA A 109 15.23 10.64 7.98
N GLY A 110 15.75 10.55 9.19
CA GLY A 110 16.20 11.67 10.01
C GLY A 110 17.71 11.84 10.04
N LEU A 111 18.12 12.64 10.99
CA LEU A 111 19.49 12.73 11.46
C LEU A 111 19.57 11.99 12.80
N ASP A 112 20.70 11.40 13.08
CA ASP A 112 20.94 10.82 14.40
C ASP A 112 21.41 11.85 15.45
N TYR A 113 21.80 11.36 16.63
CA TYR A 113 22.25 12.21 17.74
C TYR A 113 23.55 12.99 17.45
N ASP A 114 24.31 12.62 16.43
CA ASP A 114 25.53 13.28 16.00
C ASP A 114 25.33 14.16 14.75
N ASP A 115 24.08 14.44 14.39
CA ASP A 115 23.64 15.17 13.19
C ASP A 115 24.08 14.49 11.86
N GLU A 116 24.36 13.19 11.88
CA GLU A 116 24.66 12.43 10.67
C GLU A 116 23.38 11.82 10.06
N PRO A 117 23.26 11.76 8.71
CA PRO A 117 22.11 11.17 8.06
C PRO A 117 21.89 9.71 8.47
N CYS A 118 20.66 9.38 8.86
CA CYS A 118 20.23 8.00 9.01
C CYS A 118 20.01 7.32 7.67
N ASP A 119 20.04 5.99 7.66
CA ASP A 119 19.76 5.23 6.44
C ASP A 119 18.33 5.43 5.94
N ASP A 120 18.19 5.53 4.63
CA ASP A 120 16.90 5.60 3.97
C ASP A 120 16.08 4.32 4.18
N VAL A 121 14.76 4.45 4.16
CA VAL A 121 13.85 3.29 4.08
C VAL A 121 13.93 2.68 2.69
N ASP A 122 14.39 1.43 2.57
CA ASP A 122 14.46 0.74 1.29
C ASP A 122 13.05 0.36 0.79
N VAL A 123 12.61 1.04 -0.25
CA VAL A 123 11.36 0.82 -0.97
C VAL A 123 11.60 0.51 -2.45
N SER A 124 12.79 0.02 -2.81
CA SER A 124 13.23 -0.17 -4.21
C SER A 124 12.37 -1.13 -5.03
N ASN A 125 11.62 -2.00 -4.36
CA ASN A 125 10.67 -2.93 -4.97
C ASN A 125 9.29 -2.76 -4.33
N TRP A 126 8.28 -2.35 -5.11
CA TRP A 126 6.94 -2.12 -4.60
C TRP A 126 5.86 -2.81 -5.43
N VAL A 127 4.81 -3.30 -4.78
CA VAL A 127 3.65 -3.93 -5.43
C VAL A 127 2.95 -2.92 -6.34
N VAL A 128 2.47 -3.37 -7.48
CA VAL A 128 1.71 -2.57 -8.45
C VAL A 128 0.34 -3.18 -8.71
N MET A 129 -0.66 -2.31 -8.86
CA MET A 129 -2.02 -2.66 -9.23
C MET A 129 -2.15 -2.66 -10.76
N SER A 130 -2.70 -3.71 -11.32
CA SER A 130 -3.09 -3.79 -12.73
C SER A 130 -4.56 -4.20 -12.88
N VAL A 131 -5.15 -3.94 -14.03
CA VAL A 131 -6.51 -4.33 -14.39
C VAL A 131 -6.52 -5.03 -15.73
N ASP A 132 -7.30 -6.11 -15.84
CA ASP A 132 -7.52 -6.85 -17.08
C ASP A 132 -9.05 -7.07 -17.28
N PRO A 133 -9.57 -6.78 -18.49
CA PRO A 133 -8.91 -6.12 -19.61
C PRO A 133 -8.62 -4.63 -19.34
N THR A 134 -7.58 -4.09 -19.97
CA THR A 134 -7.25 -2.65 -19.93
C THR A 134 -8.19 -1.78 -20.78
N SER A 135 -8.93 -2.40 -21.71
CA SER A 135 -10.00 -1.79 -22.51
C SER A 135 -11.04 -2.84 -22.92
N ILE A 136 -12.27 -2.41 -23.12
CA ILE A 136 -13.38 -3.23 -23.64
C ILE A 136 -13.85 -2.59 -24.95
N GLU A 137 -13.48 -3.18 -26.08
CA GLU A 137 -13.68 -2.58 -27.38
C GLU A 137 -14.71 -3.31 -28.24
N LYS A 138 -15.50 -2.53 -29.01
CA LYS A 138 -16.46 -3.04 -30.01
C LYS A 138 -17.36 -4.14 -29.46
N VAL A 139 -17.82 -3.97 -28.23
CA VAL A 139 -18.68 -4.93 -27.55
C VAL A 139 -20.16 -4.65 -27.82
N ILE A 140 -20.99 -5.69 -27.78
CA ILE A 140 -22.43 -5.58 -27.94
C ILE A 140 -23.08 -5.20 -26.60
N VAL A 141 -24.04 -4.27 -26.63
CA VAL A 141 -24.87 -3.94 -25.46
C VAL A 141 -25.57 -5.19 -24.93
N GLY A 142 -25.57 -5.37 -23.63
CA GLY A 142 -26.06 -6.55 -22.93
C GLY A 142 -25.03 -7.63 -22.67
N ASN A 143 -23.86 -7.59 -23.30
CA ASN A 143 -22.78 -8.52 -23.00
C ASN A 143 -22.16 -8.24 -21.63
N GLU A 144 -21.72 -9.31 -21.01
CA GLU A 144 -20.97 -9.26 -19.74
C GLU A 144 -19.48 -9.39 -19.99
N LYS A 145 -18.69 -8.70 -19.17
CA LYS A 145 -17.23 -8.75 -19.12
C LYS A 145 -16.75 -8.85 -17.68
N THR A 146 -15.81 -9.72 -17.42
CA THR A 146 -15.13 -9.77 -16.12
C THR A 146 -14.00 -8.76 -16.12
N LEU A 147 -13.94 -7.93 -15.08
CA LEU A 147 -12.81 -7.08 -14.76
C LEU A 147 -12.04 -7.74 -13.61
N THR A 148 -10.76 -7.94 -13.80
CA THR A 148 -9.89 -8.54 -12.79
C THR A 148 -8.80 -7.55 -12.43
N VAL A 149 -8.67 -7.27 -11.15
CA VAL A 149 -7.60 -6.43 -10.59
C VAL A 149 -6.59 -7.33 -9.90
N ASN A 150 -5.30 -7.09 -10.17
CA ASN A 150 -4.23 -7.97 -9.73
C ASN A 150 -3.13 -7.15 -9.03
N PHE A 151 -2.70 -7.63 -7.84
CA PHE A 151 -1.62 -7.10 -7.02
C PHE A 151 -0.46 -8.11 -6.85
N ASN A 152 -0.43 -9.19 -7.63
CA ASN A 152 0.62 -10.24 -7.55
C ASN A 152 1.86 -9.90 -8.38
N HIS A 153 2.09 -8.64 -8.66
CA HIS A 153 3.29 -8.15 -9.35
C HIS A 153 3.90 -6.98 -8.57
N TYR A 154 5.21 -6.82 -8.75
CA TYR A 154 5.94 -5.68 -8.20
C TYR A 154 6.82 -5.02 -9.26
N ASN A 155 7.09 -3.75 -9.09
CA ASN A 155 8.04 -2.99 -9.89
C ASN A 155 9.43 -3.14 -9.26
N ALA A 156 10.40 -3.57 -10.08
CA ALA A 156 11.81 -3.62 -9.75
C ALA A 156 12.58 -2.74 -10.75
N ASN A 157 12.85 -1.49 -10.41
CA ASN A 157 13.56 -0.55 -11.29
C ASN A 157 12.97 -0.44 -12.71
N GLY A 158 11.64 -0.36 -12.81
CA GLY A 158 10.92 -0.28 -14.09
C GLY A 158 10.58 -1.63 -14.73
N VAL A 159 11.02 -2.74 -14.17
CA VAL A 159 10.68 -4.09 -14.64
C VAL A 159 9.60 -4.70 -13.73
N ILE A 160 8.50 -5.15 -14.34
CA ILE A 160 7.42 -5.82 -13.61
C ILE A 160 7.77 -7.31 -13.43
N LYS A 161 7.71 -7.79 -12.20
CA LYS A 161 8.02 -9.16 -11.81
C LYS A 161 6.90 -9.75 -10.96
N GLU A 162 6.80 -11.08 -10.93
CA GLU A 162 5.84 -11.79 -10.07
C GLU A 162 6.23 -11.68 -8.59
N LEU A 163 5.23 -11.41 -7.76
CA LEU A 163 5.37 -11.34 -6.32
C LEU A 163 5.37 -12.76 -5.73
N ALA A 164 6.34 -13.07 -4.88
CA ALA A 164 6.49 -14.41 -4.29
C ALA A 164 5.38 -14.78 -3.30
N LYS A 165 4.71 -13.79 -2.73
CA LYS A 165 3.64 -13.95 -1.73
C LYS A 165 2.65 -12.80 -1.88
N SER A 166 1.35 -13.10 -1.89
CA SER A 166 0.30 -12.10 -1.99
C SER A 166 0.26 -11.18 -0.77
N ILE A 167 -0.11 -9.92 -0.99
CA ILE A 167 -0.45 -8.97 0.07
C ILE A 167 -1.76 -9.39 0.77
N PRO A 168 -2.05 -8.87 1.98
CA PRO A 168 -3.32 -9.15 2.65
C PRO A 168 -4.53 -8.69 1.84
N SER A 169 -5.69 -9.24 2.17
CA SER A 169 -6.94 -8.86 1.51
C SER A 169 -7.27 -7.39 1.74
N ILE A 170 -7.37 -6.63 0.65
CA ILE A 170 -7.73 -5.22 0.62
C ILE A 170 -8.94 -5.00 -0.29
N ASN A 171 -9.67 -3.91 -0.05
CA ASN A 171 -10.81 -3.55 -0.90
C ASN A 171 -10.36 -2.80 -2.17
N VAL A 172 -10.98 -3.16 -3.28
CA VAL A 172 -10.92 -2.46 -4.56
C VAL A 172 -12.30 -1.89 -4.86
N ASN A 173 -12.37 -0.62 -5.20
CA ASN A 173 -13.61 0.07 -5.55
C ASN A 173 -13.73 0.17 -7.08
N PHE A 174 -14.93 -0.05 -7.59
CA PHE A 174 -15.26 0.02 -9.00
C PHE A 174 -16.41 1.00 -9.21
N GLU A 175 -16.35 1.79 -10.26
CA GLU A 175 -17.38 2.76 -10.63
C GLU A 175 -17.56 2.72 -12.14
N ALA A 176 -18.80 2.61 -12.61
CA ALA A 176 -19.19 2.68 -14.01
C ALA A 176 -20.22 3.81 -14.20
N VAL A 177 -20.14 4.53 -15.30
CA VAL A 177 -21.06 5.66 -15.59
C VAL A 177 -22.37 5.18 -16.20
N ASN A 178 -22.30 4.29 -17.20
CA ASN A 178 -23.46 3.84 -17.99
C ASN A 178 -23.79 2.36 -17.79
N GLY A 179 -22.79 1.49 -17.63
CA GLY A 179 -23.00 0.06 -17.44
C GLY A 179 -23.40 -0.31 -16.01
N THR A 180 -23.51 -1.60 -15.75
CA THR A 180 -23.83 -2.13 -14.41
C THR A 180 -22.72 -3.05 -13.93
N LEU A 181 -22.22 -2.81 -12.74
CA LEU A 181 -21.28 -3.68 -12.05
C LEU A 181 -22.02 -4.67 -11.15
N SER A 182 -21.52 -5.89 -11.01
CA SER A 182 -22.04 -6.87 -10.05
C SER A 182 -21.80 -6.44 -8.61
N SER A 183 -20.79 -5.62 -8.36
CA SER A 183 -20.50 -4.98 -7.08
C SER A 183 -19.64 -3.73 -7.30
N ASP A 184 -19.85 -2.70 -6.48
CA ASP A 184 -19.02 -1.48 -6.47
C ASP A 184 -17.74 -1.67 -5.64
N VAL A 185 -17.65 -2.76 -4.87
CA VAL A 185 -16.49 -3.10 -4.05
C VAL A 185 -16.24 -4.60 -4.10
N ALA A 186 -15.00 -5.00 -4.32
CA ALA A 186 -14.56 -6.38 -4.17
C ALA A 186 -13.28 -6.44 -3.32
N ALA A 187 -13.25 -7.36 -2.36
CA ALA A 187 -12.03 -7.65 -1.60
C ALA A 187 -11.10 -8.55 -2.44
N THR A 188 -9.79 -8.34 -2.32
CA THR A 188 -8.84 -9.25 -2.95
C THR A 188 -8.80 -10.60 -2.23
N ASP A 189 -8.77 -11.67 -3.00
CA ASP A 189 -8.42 -13.02 -2.56
C ASP A 189 -7.12 -13.43 -3.27
N ASN A 190 -6.11 -13.81 -2.50
CA ASN A 190 -4.76 -14.11 -3.02
C ASN A 190 -4.23 -13.01 -3.98
N GLY A 191 -4.43 -11.75 -3.61
CA GLY A 191 -3.98 -10.58 -4.37
C GLY A 191 -4.83 -10.25 -5.61
N VAL A 192 -5.99 -10.88 -5.81
CA VAL A 192 -6.86 -10.67 -6.98
C VAL A 192 -8.28 -10.31 -6.56
N ALA A 193 -8.88 -9.29 -7.18
CA ALA A 193 -10.29 -8.94 -7.05
C ALA A 193 -10.96 -8.95 -8.42
N SER A 194 -12.22 -9.39 -8.50
CA SER A 194 -12.96 -9.42 -9.77
C SER A 194 -14.41 -9.00 -9.61
N VAL A 195 -14.94 -8.31 -10.63
CA VAL A 195 -16.34 -7.97 -10.76
C VAL A 195 -16.81 -8.23 -12.19
N THR A 196 -18.11 -8.52 -12.36
CA THR A 196 -18.73 -8.59 -13.69
C THR A 196 -19.32 -7.24 -14.06
N TYR A 197 -19.04 -6.79 -15.26
CA TYR A 197 -19.59 -5.56 -15.85
C TYR A 197 -20.52 -5.90 -17.01
N THR A 198 -21.77 -5.43 -16.94
CA THR A 198 -22.77 -5.54 -18.03
C THR A 198 -22.78 -4.26 -18.85
N VAL A 199 -22.50 -4.38 -20.14
CA VAL A 199 -22.40 -3.26 -21.09
C VAL A 199 -23.77 -2.67 -21.39
N LYS A 200 -23.94 -1.35 -21.25
CA LYS A 200 -25.15 -0.62 -21.64
C LYS A 200 -24.90 0.46 -22.70
N GLY A 201 -23.67 0.69 -23.07
CA GLY A 201 -23.24 1.70 -24.05
C GLY A 201 -21.75 1.98 -23.90
N ASN A 202 -21.28 3.02 -24.57
CA ASN A 202 -19.92 3.53 -24.32
C ASN A 202 -19.81 3.99 -22.87
N ASP A 203 -18.69 3.66 -22.22
CA ASP A 203 -18.48 3.91 -20.81
C ASP A 203 -17.00 4.10 -20.47
N GLN A 204 -16.75 4.51 -19.26
CA GLN A 204 -15.44 4.50 -18.63
C GLN A 204 -15.58 3.91 -17.22
N ILE A 205 -14.98 2.76 -17.00
CA ILE A 205 -14.97 2.15 -15.67
C ILE A 205 -13.75 2.66 -14.91
N THR A 206 -13.97 3.13 -13.69
CA THR A 206 -12.91 3.56 -12.78
C THR A 206 -12.67 2.50 -11.72
N VAL A 207 -11.41 2.16 -11.48
CA VAL A 207 -10.96 1.16 -10.50
C VAL A 207 -9.99 1.83 -9.53
N LYS A 208 -10.28 1.75 -8.22
CA LYS A 208 -9.51 2.45 -7.18
C LYS A 208 -9.08 1.54 -6.04
N SER A 209 -7.84 1.69 -5.59
CA SER A 209 -7.34 1.14 -4.33
C SER A 209 -6.30 2.10 -3.72
N GLY A 210 -6.50 2.51 -2.47
CA GLY A 210 -5.71 3.58 -1.89
C GLY A 210 -5.88 4.90 -2.67
N SER A 211 -4.80 5.51 -3.09
CA SER A 211 -4.76 6.69 -3.96
C SER A 211 -4.66 6.34 -5.45
N GLN A 212 -4.38 5.08 -5.78
CA GLN A 212 -4.28 4.62 -7.16
C GLN A 212 -5.64 4.58 -7.84
N THR A 213 -5.68 5.12 -9.06
CA THR A 213 -6.84 5.03 -9.95
C THR A 213 -6.40 4.50 -11.30
N LEU A 214 -7.10 3.49 -11.81
CA LEU A 214 -6.99 3.00 -13.18
C LEU A 214 -8.33 3.20 -13.88
N THR A 215 -8.31 3.33 -15.20
CA THR A 215 -9.52 3.49 -16.02
C THR A 215 -9.56 2.45 -17.13
N VAL A 216 -10.75 1.88 -17.37
CA VAL A 216 -11.00 0.91 -18.43
C VAL A 216 -12.04 1.54 -19.38
N PRO A 217 -11.64 2.01 -20.56
CA PRO A 217 -12.58 2.55 -21.56
C PRO A 217 -13.41 1.42 -22.16
N VAL A 218 -14.67 1.70 -22.41
CA VAL A 218 -15.64 0.78 -23.04
C VAL A 218 -16.22 1.41 -24.30
N THR A 219 -16.10 0.71 -25.43
CA THR A 219 -16.71 1.11 -26.70
C THR A 219 -17.65 0.04 -27.23
N THR A 220 -18.82 0.44 -27.71
CA THR A 220 -19.80 -0.47 -28.30
C THR A 220 -19.73 -0.47 -29.85
N LYS A 221 -20.29 -1.53 -30.44
CA LYS A 221 -20.49 -1.63 -31.89
C LYS A 221 -21.70 -0.84 -32.34
#